data_e90cf6584badacb81a0b906cc1c068fd
#
_entry.id   e90cf6584badacb81a0b906cc1c068fd
#
_cell.length_a   1.000
_cell.length_b   1.000
_cell.length_c   1.000
_cell.angle_alpha   90.00
_cell.angle_beta   90.00
_cell.angle_gamma   90.00
#
_symmetry.space_group_name_H-M   'P 1'
#
loop_
_entity.id
_entity.type
_entity.pdbx_description
1 polymer ?
#
loop_
_entity_poly.entity_id
_entity_poly.type
_entity_poly.pdbx_seq_one_letter_code
_entity_poly.pdbx_strand_id
1 'polypeptide(L)'
;MANSYPSVDANTQQAIYNNPQYTDNQANPSSVGKQIRLDVYEKQALLDIVKEQYFSQLADTTDMPKNMGKTIKKFHWLPLLDDRNVNDQGLDAAGASYANGNLYGSSKDIGAISGKMPTLTEVGGRVNRVGFTRKVIEGSIHKMGFFYEFTEEAMNFDTEAELMSHMVRESMRGANELTEDQIQLELLQGAGVMVYTGTATDKATMSAEGAAGTESLITYKDIQRLSVTLDENRCPKSTKIITGSRMIDTKTINSARVMFIGSELENQFRNMLDAFNNPAFIPVEKYADAGTLLNGEIGAISQFRIVVVQEMMHWEAAGVTAVNGLGVYRTGAGNKYNVYPALVVGSEAFTNIGFQTSGANKKWKITTKLPGADTADRTDPYGETGFSSIKWYHGMLIQRPEWIAVLHSLAVL
;
A
#
# COMPACT_ATOMS: atom_id res chain seq x y z
N MET A 1 5.24 12.01 -71.42
CA MET A 1 6.05 12.25 -70.25
C MET A 1 7.22 11.32 -70.25
N ALA A 2 8.41 11.86 -70.46
CA ALA A 2 9.62 11.04 -70.45
C ALA A 2 9.91 10.56 -69.04
N ASN A 3 9.91 9.26 -68.81
CA ASN A 3 10.47 8.69 -67.61
C ASN A 3 11.97 8.97 -67.63
N SER A 4 12.39 10.05 -66.97
CA SER A 4 13.83 10.24 -66.74
C SER A 4 14.21 9.29 -65.59
N TYR A 5 14.75 8.14 -65.95
CA TYR A 5 15.51 7.34 -65.03
C TYR A 5 16.74 8.17 -64.64
N PRO A 6 17.04 8.34 -63.37
CA PRO A 6 18.26 9.01 -62.98
C PRO A 6 19.43 8.31 -63.60
N SER A 7 20.34 9.09 -64.21
CA SER A 7 21.57 8.55 -64.78
C SER A 7 22.32 7.79 -63.67
N VAL A 8 22.49 6.51 -63.93
CA VAL A 8 23.20 5.65 -62.96
C VAL A 8 24.69 5.90 -63.20
N ASP A 9 25.29 6.72 -62.34
CA ASP A 9 26.73 6.80 -62.24
C ASP A 9 27.31 5.43 -61.86
N ALA A 10 28.45 5.08 -62.43
CA ALA A 10 29.05 3.77 -62.31
C ALA A 10 29.31 3.26 -60.92
N ASN A 11 29.19 4.12 -59.95
CA ASN A 11 29.27 3.80 -58.45
C ASN A 11 27.93 3.41 -57.83
N THR A 12 26.81 3.45 -58.56
CA THR A 12 25.48 3.22 -58.03
C THR A 12 24.90 1.84 -58.30
N GLN A 13 25.74 0.89 -58.68
CA GLN A 13 25.29 -0.51 -58.83
C GLN A 13 25.19 -1.30 -57.51
N GLN A 14 25.61 -0.70 -56.41
CA GLN A 14 25.40 -1.32 -55.10
C GLN A 14 23.99 -1.02 -54.56
N ALA A 15 23.33 -2.05 -54.11
CA ALA A 15 22.08 -1.87 -53.37
C ALA A 15 22.38 -1.21 -52.01
N ILE A 16 21.94 0.04 -51.85
CA ILE A 16 22.18 0.84 -50.64
C ILE A 16 20.85 1.05 -49.95
N TYR A 17 20.80 0.72 -48.70
CA TYR A 17 19.58 0.87 -47.90
C TYR A 17 19.26 2.35 -47.60
N ASN A 18 20.22 3.17 -47.33
CA ASN A 18 20.06 4.59 -47.01
C ASN A 18 20.75 5.45 -48.10
N ASN A 19 20.09 5.68 -49.25
CA ASN A 19 20.67 6.39 -50.36
C ASN A 19 20.53 7.92 -50.19
N PRO A 20 21.62 8.67 -49.96
CA PRO A 20 21.59 10.11 -49.75
C PRO A 20 21.21 10.93 -51.00
N GLN A 21 21.12 10.33 -52.18
CA GLN A 21 20.70 11.02 -53.40
C GLN A 21 19.18 11.11 -53.57
N TYR A 22 18.41 10.40 -52.75
CA TYR A 22 16.95 10.51 -52.75
C TYR A 22 16.52 11.69 -51.90
N THR A 23 16.19 12.81 -52.52
CA THR A 23 15.72 14.04 -51.89
C THR A 23 14.20 14.07 -51.72
N ASP A 24 13.51 12.98 -51.99
CA ASP A 24 12.07 12.91 -51.74
C ASP A 24 11.81 12.76 -50.23
N ASN A 25 10.99 13.62 -49.65
CA ASN A 25 10.60 13.66 -48.23
C ASN A 25 9.87 12.38 -47.76
N GLN A 26 10.09 11.28 -48.44
CA GLN A 26 9.56 9.97 -48.10
C GLN A 26 10.58 9.21 -47.28
N ALA A 27 10.13 8.66 -46.17
CA ALA A 27 10.92 7.91 -45.18
C ALA A 27 11.53 6.60 -45.70
N ASN A 28 11.96 6.54 -46.95
CA ASN A 28 12.58 5.33 -47.49
C ASN A 28 13.59 5.60 -48.63
N PRO A 29 14.81 5.92 -48.27
CA PRO A 29 15.87 6.19 -49.24
C PRO A 29 16.55 4.94 -49.80
N SER A 30 15.95 3.77 -49.81
CA SER A 30 16.55 2.56 -50.34
C SER A 30 16.66 2.60 -51.85
N SER A 31 17.82 2.24 -52.41
CA SER A 31 18.05 2.15 -53.88
C SER A 31 17.22 1.04 -54.53
N VAL A 32 16.70 0.11 -53.78
CA VAL A 32 15.90 -1.03 -54.27
C VAL A 32 14.39 -0.67 -54.33
N GLY A 33 13.99 0.49 -53.82
CA GLY A 33 12.60 0.94 -53.78
C GLY A 33 11.99 0.88 -52.39
N LYS A 34 10.67 1.18 -52.30
CA LYS A 34 9.96 1.16 -51.04
C LYS A 34 10.02 -0.20 -50.35
N GLN A 35 10.49 -0.22 -49.11
CA GLN A 35 10.49 -1.41 -48.31
C GLN A 35 9.08 -1.62 -47.71
N ILE A 36 8.64 -2.87 -47.68
CA ILE A 36 7.32 -3.24 -47.12
C ILE A 36 7.30 -3.12 -45.60
N ARG A 37 8.46 -3.35 -44.96
CA ARG A 37 8.64 -3.18 -43.50
C ARG A 37 9.83 -2.28 -43.24
N LEU A 38 9.59 -1.15 -42.64
CA LEU A 38 10.61 -0.16 -42.26
C LEU A 38 11.09 -0.34 -40.82
N ASP A 39 10.27 -0.91 -39.98
CA ASP A 39 10.52 -1.06 -38.55
C ASP A 39 10.65 -2.54 -38.17
N VAL A 40 11.63 -2.84 -37.35
CA VAL A 40 11.80 -4.15 -36.71
C VAL A 40 11.28 -4.02 -35.30
N TYR A 41 10.18 -4.68 -35.02
CA TYR A 41 9.67 -4.79 -33.65
C TYR A 41 10.35 -5.98 -32.98
N GLU A 42 11.10 -5.72 -31.94
CA GLU A 42 11.59 -6.78 -31.07
C GLU A 42 10.41 -7.35 -30.27
N LYS A 43 10.26 -8.68 -30.34
CA LYS A 43 9.22 -9.40 -29.56
C LYS A 43 9.45 -9.37 -28.06
N GLN A 44 10.60 -8.89 -27.59
CA GLN A 44 10.82 -8.67 -26.15
C GLN A 44 10.09 -7.40 -25.74
N ALA A 45 9.08 -7.59 -24.90
CA ALA A 45 8.44 -6.47 -24.22
C ALA A 45 9.50 -5.64 -23.48
N LEU A 46 9.41 -4.32 -23.60
CA LEU A 46 10.09 -3.39 -22.69
C LEU A 46 9.90 -3.88 -21.26
N LEU A 47 10.92 -3.67 -20.44
CA LEU A 47 10.89 -4.04 -19.03
C LEU A 47 9.55 -3.64 -18.41
N ASP A 48 8.78 -4.65 -18.01
CA ASP A 48 7.49 -4.44 -17.39
C ASP A 48 7.68 -3.68 -16.07
N ILE A 49 7.09 -2.52 -15.96
CA ILE A 49 7.02 -1.79 -14.69
C ILE A 49 5.97 -2.48 -13.86
N VAL A 50 6.40 -3.13 -12.79
CA VAL A 50 5.51 -3.81 -11.84
C VAL A 50 5.53 -3.03 -10.55
N LYS A 51 4.35 -2.72 -10.03
CA LYS A 51 4.20 -2.16 -8.69
C LYS A 51 4.57 -3.21 -7.65
N GLU A 52 5.51 -2.90 -6.79
CA GLU A 52 5.92 -3.80 -5.72
C GLU A 52 4.86 -3.90 -4.63
N GLN A 53 4.74 -5.07 -4.02
CA GLN A 53 3.80 -5.31 -2.93
C GLN A 53 4.53 -5.14 -1.59
N TYR A 54 4.07 -4.18 -0.79
CA TYR A 54 4.68 -3.84 0.50
C TYR A 54 3.81 -4.23 1.70
N PHE A 55 2.49 -3.98 1.62
CA PHE A 55 1.58 -4.09 2.75
C PHE A 55 1.10 -5.52 3.00
N SER A 56 0.93 -6.31 1.95
CA SER A 56 0.49 -7.71 2.05
C SER A 56 1.47 -8.59 2.84
N GLN A 57 2.75 -8.20 2.93
CA GLN A 57 3.77 -8.92 3.70
C GLN A 57 3.55 -8.89 5.22
N LEU A 58 2.88 -7.85 5.73
CA LEU A 58 2.59 -7.68 7.16
C LEU A 58 1.22 -8.21 7.56
N ALA A 59 0.39 -8.58 6.59
CA ALA A 59 -0.96 -9.05 6.84
C ALA A 59 -0.95 -10.47 7.42
N ASP A 60 -1.69 -10.67 8.50
CA ASP A 60 -2.19 -11.99 8.84
C ASP A 60 -3.26 -12.39 7.82
N THR A 61 -3.35 -13.65 7.44
CA THR A 61 -4.31 -14.10 6.44
C THR A 61 -5.32 -15.06 7.05
N THR A 62 -6.58 -14.81 6.79
CA THR A 62 -7.68 -15.69 7.22
C THR A 62 -8.55 -16.01 6.03
N ASP A 63 -8.78 -17.32 5.78
CA ASP A 63 -9.65 -17.75 4.69
C ASP A 63 -11.09 -17.91 5.16
N MET A 64 -12.02 -17.42 4.34
CA MET A 64 -13.45 -17.59 4.56
C MET A 64 -13.89 -18.99 4.11
N PRO A 65 -14.53 -19.80 4.99
CA PRO A 65 -15.11 -21.08 4.61
C PRO A 65 -16.30 -20.90 3.65
N LYS A 66 -16.52 -21.87 2.77
CA LYS A 66 -17.71 -21.89 1.89
C LYS A 66 -18.99 -22.06 2.72
N ASN A 67 -20.07 -21.45 2.27
CA ASN A 67 -21.42 -21.53 2.87
C ASN A 67 -21.56 -20.93 4.28
N MET A 68 -20.63 -20.06 4.70
CA MET A 68 -20.64 -19.41 6.02
C MET A 68 -20.98 -17.91 5.97
N GLY A 69 -21.53 -17.42 4.86
CA GLY A 69 -21.85 -16.00 4.69
C GLY A 69 -20.66 -15.18 4.19
N LYS A 70 -20.77 -13.84 4.26
CA LYS A 70 -19.75 -12.88 3.78
C LYS A 70 -19.04 -12.12 4.89
N THR A 71 -19.40 -12.36 6.14
CA THR A 71 -18.89 -11.62 7.30
C THR A 71 -18.13 -12.55 8.21
N ILE A 72 -16.88 -12.20 8.52
CA ILE A 72 -16.08 -12.86 9.54
C ILE A 72 -16.22 -12.07 10.84
N LYS A 73 -16.44 -12.79 11.93
CA LYS A 73 -16.49 -12.24 13.28
C LYS A 73 -15.31 -12.78 14.08
N LYS A 74 -14.48 -11.88 14.59
CA LYS A 74 -13.44 -12.21 15.57
C LYS A 74 -13.85 -11.69 16.94
N PHE A 75 -13.55 -12.47 18.00
CA PHE A 75 -13.85 -12.09 19.37
C PHE A 75 -12.59 -11.50 20.01
N HIS A 76 -12.76 -10.34 20.62
CA HIS A 76 -11.75 -9.71 21.45
C HIS A 76 -12.19 -9.78 22.91
N TRP A 77 -11.42 -10.50 23.71
CA TRP A 77 -11.65 -10.61 25.14
C TRP A 77 -10.99 -9.44 25.85
N LEU A 78 -11.75 -8.75 26.69
CA LEU A 78 -11.24 -7.61 27.44
C LEU A 78 -10.46 -8.10 28.65
N PRO A 79 -9.32 -7.46 28.99
CA PRO A 79 -8.55 -7.82 30.16
C PRO A 79 -9.37 -7.68 31.44
N LEU A 80 -9.23 -8.64 32.36
CA LEU A 80 -10.03 -8.69 33.58
C LEU A 80 -9.71 -7.58 34.58
N LEU A 81 -8.43 -7.18 34.67
CA LEU A 81 -7.94 -6.24 35.67
C LEU A 81 -7.60 -4.85 35.12
N ASP A 82 -7.66 -4.68 33.82
CA ASP A 82 -7.18 -3.50 33.13
C ASP A 82 -8.26 -2.95 32.18
N ASP A 83 -8.92 -1.88 32.56
CA ASP A 83 -9.97 -1.23 31.78
C ASP A 83 -9.42 -0.26 30.72
N ARG A 84 -8.23 0.31 30.93
CA ARG A 84 -7.60 1.23 30.01
C ARG A 84 -7.45 0.62 28.62
N ASN A 85 -7.07 -0.65 28.56
CA ASN A 85 -6.89 -1.39 27.33
C ASN A 85 -8.17 -1.47 26.46
N VAL A 86 -9.33 -1.21 27.03
CA VAL A 86 -10.62 -1.12 26.33
C VAL A 86 -10.86 0.28 25.81
N ASN A 87 -10.63 1.28 26.67
CA ASN A 87 -10.91 2.67 26.37
C ASN A 87 -9.91 3.26 25.37
N ASP A 88 -8.62 2.88 25.49
CA ASP A 88 -7.55 3.38 24.64
C ASP A 88 -7.47 2.66 23.29
N GLN A 89 -8.13 1.52 23.13
CA GLN A 89 -8.12 0.74 21.90
C GLN A 89 -9.18 1.17 20.86
N GLY A 90 -9.90 2.23 21.11
CA GLY A 90 -10.98 2.68 20.22
C GLY A 90 -12.11 1.68 20.00
N LEU A 91 -12.16 0.60 20.79
CA LEU A 91 -13.18 -0.45 20.70
C LEU A 91 -14.51 -0.01 21.33
N ASP A 92 -14.50 1.01 22.17
CA ASP A 92 -15.65 1.62 22.75
C ASP A 92 -15.50 3.14 22.84
N ALA A 93 -16.05 3.84 21.85
CA ALA A 93 -16.06 5.30 21.80
C ALA A 93 -16.88 5.93 22.94
N ALA A 94 -17.76 5.17 23.58
CA ALA A 94 -18.60 5.63 24.69
C ALA A 94 -17.93 5.45 26.07
N GLY A 95 -16.72 4.86 26.11
CA GLY A 95 -16.05 4.50 27.35
C GLY A 95 -16.82 3.41 28.09
N ALA A 96 -16.47 2.13 27.88
CA ALA A 96 -17.10 1.04 28.60
C ALA A 96 -16.95 1.27 30.11
N SER A 97 -18.00 1.68 30.78
CA SER A 97 -18.00 1.73 32.23
C SER A 97 -18.19 0.32 32.76
N TYR A 98 -17.12 -0.28 33.20
CA TYR A 98 -17.20 -1.55 33.95
C TYR A 98 -17.60 -1.29 35.38
N ALA A 99 -18.86 -1.16 35.63
CA ALA A 99 -19.37 -0.91 37.00
C ALA A 99 -18.87 -1.95 38.01
N ASN A 100 -18.50 -3.16 37.56
CA ASN A 100 -17.97 -4.24 38.39
C ASN A 100 -16.85 -5.03 37.68
N GLY A 101 -16.23 -4.46 36.66
CA GLY A 101 -15.31 -5.19 35.77
C GLY A 101 -13.90 -5.28 36.34
N ASN A 102 -13.24 -4.17 36.42
CA ASN A 102 -11.81 -4.14 36.73
C ASN A 102 -11.57 -3.57 38.11
N LEU A 103 -10.73 -4.27 38.87
CA LEU A 103 -10.40 -3.87 40.24
C LEU A 103 -9.42 -2.70 40.26
N TYR A 104 -8.53 -2.62 39.30
CA TYR A 104 -7.74 -1.41 39.07
C TYR A 104 -7.60 -1.15 37.60
N GLY A 105 -7.70 0.10 37.19
CA GLY A 105 -7.45 0.52 35.85
C GLY A 105 -5.95 0.50 35.54
N SER A 106 -5.58 0.54 34.27
CA SER A 106 -4.19 0.67 33.84
C SER A 106 -3.63 2.08 34.05
N SER A 107 -4.11 2.78 35.07
CA SER A 107 -3.55 4.06 35.46
C SER A 107 -2.07 3.90 35.79
N LYS A 108 -1.25 4.80 35.28
CA LYS A 108 0.16 4.91 35.67
C LYS A 108 0.34 5.73 36.95
N ASP A 109 -0.72 6.30 37.46
CA ASP A 109 -0.72 7.08 38.69
C ASP A 109 -0.72 6.16 39.93
N ILE A 110 0.35 6.24 40.71
CA ILE A 110 0.55 5.45 41.94
C ILE A 110 -0.60 5.67 42.95
N GLY A 111 -1.08 6.91 43.09
CA GLY A 111 -2.16 7.23 43.97
C GLY A 111 -3.49 6.56 43.57
N ALA A 112 -3.77 6.48 42.30
CA ALA A 112 -4.97 5.81 41.79
C ALA A 112 -4.88 4.27 41.90
N ILE A 113 -3.70 3.68 41.69
CA ILE A 113 -3.49 2.22 41.77
C ILE A 113 -3.53 1.71 43.18
N SER A 114 -2.89 2.41 44.11
CA SER A 114 -2.77 1.96 45.53
C SER A 114 -4.13 1.76 46.19
N GLY A 115 -5.14 2.57 45.86
CA GLY A 115 -6.49 2.46 46.37
C GLY A 115 -7.35 1.38 45.72
N LYS A 116 -6.90 0.79 44.65
CA LYS A 116 -7.66 -0.20 43.84
C LYS A 116 -7.08 -1.61 43.87
N MET A 117 -6.04 -1.85 44.69
CA MET A 117 -5.43 -3.18 44.81
C MET A 117 -6.42 -4.19 45.36
N PRO A 118 -6.53 -5.40 44.78
CA PRO A 118 -7.48 -6.44 45.17
C PRO A 118 -6.99 -7.19 46.44
N THR A 119 -6.86 -6.49 47.56
CA THR A 119 -6.48 -7.08 48.85
C THR A 119 -7.65 -7.87 49.43
N LEU A 120 -7.34 -9.00 50.04
CA LEU A 120 -8.29 -9.83 50.77
C LEU A 120 -8.08 -9.67 52.28
N THR A 121 -9.14 -9.70 53.04
CA THR A 121 -9.10 -9.76 54.52
C THR A 121 -9.35 -11.18 54.99
N GLU A 122 -8.78 -11.59 56.10
CA GLU A 122 -8.85 -12.94 56.65
C GLU A 122 -10.27 -13.36 57.02
N VAL A 123 -11.04 -12.46 57.65
CA VAL A 123 -12.40 -12.72 58.14
C VAL A 123 -13.36 -11.65 57.65
N GLY A 124 -14.53 -12.10 57.13
CA GLY A 124 -15.59 -11.19 56.69
C GLY A 124 -15.21 -10.30 55.50
N GLY A 125 -14.19 -10.69 54.77
CA GLY A 125 -13.57 -9.90 53.72
C GLY A 125 -14.48 -9.65 52.55
N ARG A 126 -14.25 -8.50 51.94
CA ARG A 126 -14.89 -8.11 50.68
C ARG A 126 -14.43 -9.02 49.57
N VAL A 127 -15.36 -9.69 48.88
CA VAL A 127 -15.07 -10.46 47.70
C VAL A 127 -14.83 -9.51 46.51
N ASN A 128 -13.63 -9.53 45.93
CA ASN A 128 -13.29 -8.76 44.75
C ASN A 128 -13.88 -9.43 43.52
N ARG A 129 -14.98 -8.92 43.04
CA ARG A 129 -15.69 -9.46 41.88
C ARG A 129 -15.18 -8.76 40.61
N VAL A 130 -14.78 -9.53 39.60
CA VAL A 130 -14.31 -9.06 38.30
C VAL A 130 -15.31 -9.45 37.21
N GLY A 131 -15.64 -8.51 36.34
CA GLY A 131 -16.51 -8.74 35.20
C GLY A 131 -15.74 -9.40 34.05
N PHE A 132 -16.50 -10.08 33.20
CA PHE A 132 -15.99 -10.76 32.02
C PHE A 132 -16.72 -10.28 30.77
N THR A 133 -16.03 -9.65 29.85
CA THR A 133 -16.64 -9.02 28.68
C THR A 133 -15.88 -9.36 27.42
N ARG A 134 -16.59 -9.58 26.33
CA ARG A 134 -16.00 -9.75 25.01
C ARG A 134 -16.62 -8.76 24.03
N LYS A 135 -15.80 -8.25 23.12
CA LYS A 135 -16.24 -7.50 21.95
C LYS A 135 -16.16 -8.33 20.69
N VAL A 136 -17.04 -8.04 19.76
CA VAL A 136 -17.06 -8.66 18.44
C VAL A 136 -16.55 -7.64 17.43
N ILE A 137 -15.53 -8.03 16.66
CA ILE A 137 -15.02 -7.27 15.53
C ILE A 137 -15.45 -7.97 14.27
N GLU A 138 -16.02 -7.23 13.34
CA GLU A 138 -16.58 -7.79 12.11
C GLU A 138 -15.82 -7.29 10.89
N GLY A 139 -15.52 -8.18 9.96
CA GLY A 139 -14.95 -7.88 8.65
C GLY A 139 -15.79 -8.51 7.55
N SER A 140 -15.95 -7.81 6.44
CA SER A 140 -16.73 -8.28 5.29
C SER A 140 -15.84 -8.48 4.06
N ILE A 141 -16.26 -9.40 3.18
CA ILE A 141 -15.62 -9.66 1.90
C ILE A 141 -16.40 -8.99 0.78
N HIS A 142 -15.69 -8.28 -0.07
CA HIS A 142 -16.21 -7.68 -1.28
C HIS A 142 -15.77 -8.48 -2.52
N LYS A 143 -16.65 -8.55 -3.50
CA LYS A 143 -16.36 -9.16 -4.79
C LYS A 143 -15.82 -8.09 -5.72
N MET A 144 -14.62 -8.31 -6.22
CA MET A 144 -13.93 -7.47 -7.18
C MET A 144 -13.85 -8.16 -8.53
N GLY A 145 -13.73 -7.40 -9.59
CA GLY A 145 -13.53 -7.94 -10.93
C GLY A 145 -13.64 -6.88 -12.00
N PHE A 146 -12.98 -7.14 -13.11
CA PHE A 146 -13.07 -6.38 -14.34
C PHE A 146 -13.00 -7.33 -15.53
N PHE A 147 -13.32 -6.84 -16.71
CA PHE A 147 -13.24 -7.60 -17.94
C PHE A 147 -12.80 -6.68 -19.08
N TYR A 148 -12.29 -7.28 -20.13
CA TYR A 148 -11.98 -6.61 -21.39
C TYR A 148 -12.54 -7.44 -22.55
N GLU A 149 -12.89 -6.74 -23.61
CA GLU A 149 -13.43 -7.30 -24.84
C GLU A 149 -12.40 -7.18 -25.96
N PHE A 150 -12.44 -8.12 -26.88
CA PHE A 150 -11.60 -8.13 -28.08
C PHE A 150 -12.41 -8.71 -29.22
N THR A 151 -12.07 -8.31 -30.44
CA THR A 151 -12.73 -8.77 -31.66
C THR A 151 -11.96 -9.87 -32.35
N GLU A 152 -12.64 -10.65 -33.19
CA GLU A 152 -12.00 -11.66 -34.03
C GLU A 152 -10.97 -11.05 -34.97
N GLU A 153 -11.27 -9.88 -35.52
CA GLU A 153 -10.33 -9.15 -36.38
C GLU A 153 -9.04 -8.78 -35.65
N ALA A 154 -9.13 -8.33 -34.39
CA ALA A 154 -7.94 -8.02 -33.59
C ALA A 154 -7.07 -9.27 -33.36
N MET A 155 -7.68 -10.43 -33.17
CA MET A 155 -6.93 -11.67 -32.99
C MET A 155 -6.31 -12.20 -34.31
N ASN A 156 -6.99 -12.02 -35.43
CA ASN A 156 -6.57 -12.61 -36.72
C ASN A 156 -5.60 -11.71 -37.49
N PHE A 157 -5.70 -10.40 -37.37
CA PHE A 157 -4.94 -9.43 -38.14
C PHE A 157 -3.85 -8.69 -37.38
N ASP A 158 -3.87 -8.75 -36.03
CA ASP A 158 -2.78 -8.22 -35.22
C ASP A 158 -1.53 -9.07 -35.41
N THR A 159 -0.38 -8.41 -35.42
CA THR A 159 0.92 -9.07 -35.62
C THR A 159 1.42 -9.83 -34.42
N GLU A 160 0.75 -9.72 -33.28
CA GLU A 160 1.18 -10.30 -32.01
C GLU A 160 0.50 -11.65 -31.74
N ALA A 161 1.25 -12.74 -31.99
CA ALA A 161 0.74 -14.11 -31.81
C ALA A 161 0.42 -14.49 -30.36
N GLU A 162 0.88 -13.70 -29.35
CA GLU A 162 0.74 -14.00 -27.93
C GLU A 162 -0.15 -12.98 -27.20
N LEU A 163 -0.95 -12.18 -27.93
CA LEU A 163 -1.79 -11.13 -27.36
C LEU A 163 -2.60 -11.59 -26.15
N MET A 164 -3.23 -12.75 -26.25
CA MET A 164 -4.08 -13.30 -25.17
C MET A 164 -3.29 -13.61 -23.89
N SER A 165 -2.06 -14.14 -24.03
CA SER A 165 -1.23 -14.46 -22.86
C SER A 165 -0.75 -13.19 -22.16
N HIS A 166 -0.43 -12.15 -22.92
CA HIS A 166 -0.10 -10.83 -22.38
C HIS A 166 -1.27 -10.21 -21.63
N MET A 167 -2.47 -10.22 -22.24
CA MET A 167 -3.64 -9.65 -21.61
C MET A 167 -4.04 -10.35 -20.30
N VAL A 168 -3.94 -11.68 -20.25
CA VAL A 168 -4.19 -12.44 -19.03
C VAL A 168 -3.16 -12.10 -17.94
N ARG A 169 -1.87 -11.97 -18.31
CA ARG A 169 -0.80 -11.60 -17.39
C ARG A 169 -1.02 -10.20 -16.81
N GLU A 170 -1.34 -9.22 -17.67
CA GLU A 170 -1.63 -7.85 -17.25
C GLU A 170 -2.88 -7.78 -16.37
N SER A 171 -3.90 -8.56 -16.67
CA SER A 171 -5.10 -8.65 -15.82
C SER A 171 -4.77 -9.15 -14.40
N MET A 172 -3.89 -10.14 -14.28
CA MET A 172 -3.47 -10.64 -12.97
C MET A 172 -2.63 -9.60 -12.21
N ARG A 173 -1.75 -8.87 -12.91
CA ARG A 173 -0.97 -7.78 -12.32
C ARG A 173 -1.88 -6.68 -11.79
N GLY A 174 -2.76 -6.15 -12.64
CA GLY A 174 -3.71 -5.11 -12.25
C GLY A 174 -4.60 -5.51 -11.08
N ALA A 175 -5.01 -6.79 -11.00
CA ALA A 175 -5.78 -7.28 -9.87
C ALA A 175 -4.96 -7.33 -8.55
N ASN A 176 -3.66 -7.66 -8.62
CA ASN A 176 -2.79 -7.61 -7.45
C ASN A 176 -2.52 -6.17 -7.01
N GLU A 177 -2.23 -5.26 -7.93
CA GLU A 177 -2.03 -3.84 -7.66
C GLU A 177 -3.26 -3.20 -7.02
N LEU A 178 -4.45 -3.46 -7.56
CA LEU A 178 -5.71 -2.98 -6.99
C LEU A 178 -5.94 -3.50 -5.57
N THR A 179 -5.57 -4.75 -5.30
CA THR A 179 -5.67 -5.33 -3.95
C THR A 179 -4.75 -4.62 -2.97
N GLU A 180 -3.52 -4.30 -3.39
CA GLU A 180 -2.53 -3.61 -2.56
C GLU A 180 -2.96 -2.15 -2.30
N ASP A 181 -3.48 -1.47 -3.29
CA ASP A 181 -4.03 -0.12 -3.16
C ASP A 181 -5.21 -0.06 -2.19
N GLN A 182 -6.08 -1.07 -2.24
CA GLN A 182 -7.19 -1.18 -1.30
C GLN A 182 -6.70 -1.37 0.14
N ILE A 183 -5.71 -2.24 0.36
CA ILE A 183 -5.11 -2.44 1.69
C ILE A 183 -4.53 -1.11 2.19
N GLN A 184 -3.79 -0.41 1.37
CA GLN A 184 -3.21 0.88 1.71
C GLN A 184 -4.28 1.91 2.10
N LEU A 185 -5.33 2.03 1.29
CA LEU A 185 -6.44 2.95 1.54
C LEU A 185 -7.14 2.66 2.87
N GLU A 186 -7.45 1.39 3.11
CA GLU A 186 -8.13 0.96 4.34
C GLU A 186 -7.23 1.17 5.58
N LEU A 187 -5.91 0.94 5.48
CA LEU A 187 -4.96 1.22 6.56
C LEU A 187 -4.86 2.72 6.88
N LEU A 188 -4.80 3.58 5.85
CA LEU A 188 -4.74 5.03 6.02
C LEU A 188 -6.02 5.62 6.62
N GLN A 189 -7.18 5.05 6.27
CA GLN A 189 -8.47 5.49 6.79
C GLN A 189 -8.80 4.90 8.16
N GLY A 190 -8.36 3.68 8.41
CA GLY A 190 -8.66 2.94 9.63
C GLY A 190 -7.64 3.09 10.76
N ALA A 191 -6.64 3.95 10.60
CA ALA A 191 -5.65 4.21 11.63
C ALA A 191 -6.29 4.84 12.88
N GLY A 192 -6.05 4.23 14.04
CA GLY A 192 -6.56 4.74 15.33
C GLY A 192 -5.70 5.84 15.93
N VAL A 193 -4.44 5.98 15.49
CA VAL A 193 -3.52 7.02 15.95
C VAL A 193 -3.19 7.95 14.79
N MET A 194 -3.61 9.21 14.91
CA MET A 194 -3.29 10.25 13.94
C MET A 194 -2.43 11.31 14.62
N VAL A 195 -1.25 11.55 14.08
CA VAL A 195 -0.31 12.57 14.57
C VAL A 195 -0.02 13.56 13.45
N TYR A 196 -0.05 14.83 13.78
CA TYR A 196 0.25 15.92 12.86
C TYR A 196 1.56 16.57 13.27
N THR A 197 2.39 16.90 12.30
CA THR A 197 3.69 17.55 12.54
C THR A 197 3.54 19.05 12.76
N GLY A 198 4.53 19.67 13.38
CA GLY A 198 4.53 21.09 13.72
C GLY A 198 3.44 21.44 14.74
N THR A 199 2.71 22.51 14.47
CA THR A 199 1.61 23.01 15.29
C THR A 199 0.23 22.62 14.78
N ALA A 200 0.16 21.84 13.71
CA ALA A 200 -1.10 21.43 13.10
C ALA A 200 -1.89 20.47 14.01
N THR A 201 -3.21 20.60 14.00
CA THR A 201 -4.15 19.72 14.72
C THR A 201 -4.92 18.81 13.78
N ASP A 202 -5.00 19.18 12.51
CA ASP A 202 -5.63 18.39 11.45
C ASP A 202 -4.93 18.61 10.11
N LYS A 203 -5.35 17.90 9.06
CA LYS A 203 -4.77 18.04 7.72
C LYS A 203 -4.95 19.44 7.12
N ALA A 204 -6.09 20.08 7.39
CA ALA A 204 -6.43 21.41 6.83
C ALA A 204 -5.63 22.54 7.47
N THR A 205 -5.08 22.34 8.66
CA THR A 205 -4.23 23.31 9.37
C THR A 205 -2.73 23.12 9.11
N MET A 206 -2.34 22.10 8.34
CA MET A 206 -0.94 21.87 8.01
C MET A 206 -0.38 22.96 7.10
N SER A 207 0.72 23.57 7.53
CA SER A 207 1.31 24.74 6.89
C SER A 207 2.83 24.73 7.02
N ALA A 208 3.49 25.32 6.03
CA ALA A 208 4.89 25.76 6.12
C ALA A 208 4.99 27.28 6.33
N GLU A 209 3.85 27.95 6.49
CA GLU A 209 3.78 29.38 6.76
C GLU A 209 3.89 29.62 8.28
N GLY A 210 4.70 30.57 8.67
CA GLY A 210 4.85 30.92 10.08
C GLY A 210 6.30 31.13 10.52
N ALA A 211 6.51 31.06 11.83
CA ALA A 211 7.86 31.18 12.40
C ALA A 211 8.67 29.91 12.14
N ALA A 212 9.97 30.04 11.99
CA ALA A 212 10.89 28.90 11.83
C ALA A 212 10.70 27.90 12.98
N GLY A 213 10.54 26.62 12.63
CA GLY A 213 10.31 25.53 13.57
C GLY A 213 8.83 25.24 13.90
N THR A 214 7.90 26.00 13.28
CA THR A 214 6.45 25.70 13.36
C THR A 214 5.91 25.03 12.11
N GLU A 215 6.76 24.87 11.11
CA GLU A 215 6.41 24.19 9.86
C GLU A 215 5.95 22.76 10.13
N SER A 216 4.96 22.31 9.38
CA SER A 216 4.45 20.95 9.46
C SER A 216 5.38 19.94 8.77
N LEU A 217 6.67 19.99 9.10
CA LEU A 217 7.69 19.06 8.65
C LEU A 217 7.96 17.99 9.71
N ILE A 218 8.33 16.82 9.25
CA ILE A 218 8.66 15.72 10.17
C ILE A 218 9.99 15.99 10.87
N THR A 219 10.00 15.82 12.18
CA THR A 219 11.18 15.98 13.03
C THR A 219 11.44 14.72 13.84
N TYR A 220 12.66 14.56 14.35
CA TYR A 220 13.01 13.46 15.25
C TYR A 220 12.14 13.41 16.51
N LYS A 221 11.74 14.59 17.01
CA LYS A 221 10.81 14.73 18.15
C LYS A 221 9.42 14.14 17.86
N ASP A 222 8.92 14.30 16.63
CA ASP A 222 7.61 13.74 16.23
C ASP A 222 7.68 12.21 16.18
N ILE A 223 8.80 11.64 15.72
CA ILE A 223 9.02 10.20 15.72
C ILE A 223 9.09 9.65 17.14
N GLN A 224 9.77 10.35 18.05
CA GLN A 224 9.80 9.95 19.48
C GLN A 224 8.42 10.04 20.10
N ARG A 225 7.67 11.11 19.85
CA ARG A 225 6.29 11.26 20.34
C ARG A 225 5.39 10.14 19.82
N LEU A 226 5.50 9.79 18.54
CA LEU A 226 4.78 8.67 17.95
C LEU A 226 5.14 7.35 18.62
N SER A 227 6.44 7.11 18.88
CA SER A 227 6.89 5.91 19.59
C SER A 227 6.31 5.81 21.01
N VAL A 228 6.25 6.91 21.76
CA VAL A 228 5.64 6.95 23.10
C VAL A 228 4.15 6.64 23.03
N THR A 229 3.42 7.24 22.07
CA THR A 229 1.99 6.97 21.89
C THR A 229 1.71 5.50 21.57
N LEU A 230 2.51 4.89 20.70
CA LEU A 230 2.39 3.46 20.39
C LEU A 230 2.76 2.56 21.57
N ASP A 231 3.75 2.96 22.39
CA ASP A 231 4.10 2.25 23.63
C ASP A 231 2.98 2.34 24.67
N GLU A 232 2.30 3.48 24.75
CA GLU A 232 1.11 3.66 25.59
C GLU A 232 -0.02 2.75 25.16
N ASN A 233 -0.22 2.56 23.86
CA ASN A 233 -1.19 1.64 23.28
C ASN A 233 -0.74 0.17 23.33
N ARG A 234 0.41 -0.11 23.96
CA ARG A 234 0.98 -1.47 24.07
C ARG A 234 1.21 -2.14 22.72
N CYS A 235 1.51 -1.36 21.68
CA CYS A 235 1.85 -1.89 20.38
C CYS A 235 3.15 -2.70 20.45
N PRO A 236 3.19 -3.94 19.94
CA PRO A 236 4.41 -4.75 19.94
C PRO A 236 5.57 -4.04 19.24
N LYS A 237 6.79 -4.22 19.78
CA LYS A 237 8.03 -3.71 19.17
C LYS A 237 8.66 -4.71 18.21
N SER A 238 8.06 -5.87 18.04
CA SER A 238 8.46 -6.90 17.09
C SER A 238 7.49 -6.95 15.93
N THR A 239 7.98 -7.20 14.73
CA THR A 239 7.16 -7.34 13.53
C THR A 239 7.38 -8.71 12.92
N LYS A 240 6.28 -9.41 12.60
CA LYS A 240 6.31 -10.66 11.85
C LYS A 240 6.17 -10.35 10.36
N ILE A 241 7.01 -10.97 9.55
CA ILE A 241 7.00 -10.81 8.09
C ILE A 241 6.78 -12.18 7.46
N ILE A 242 5.93 -12.23 6.45
CA ILE A 242 5.77 -13.42 5.61
C ILE A 242 6.82 -13.34 4.49
N THR A 243 7.82 -14.23 4.53
CA THR A 243 8.97 -14.19 3.60
C THR A 243 8.84 -15.16 2.43
N GLY A 244 7.79 -15.94 2.33
CA GLY A 244 7.64 -16.94 1.28
C GLY A 244 6.23 -17.00 0.69
N SER A 245 6.10 -17.72 -0.43
CA SER A 245 4.80 -18.00 -1.06
C SER A 245 3.91 -18.95 -0.23
N ARG A 246 4.46 -19.53 0.83
CA ARG A 246 3.74 -20.37 1.81
C ARG A 246 3.78 -19.67 3.16
N MET A 247 2.65 -19.65 3.85
CA MET A 247 2.46 -19.06 5.19
C MET A 247 3.37 -19.64 6.29
N ILE A 248 4.20 -20.60 5.96
CA ILE A 248 5.03 -21.37 6.90
C ILE A 248 6.35 -20.65 7.24
N ASP A 249 6.81 -19.76 6.33
CA ASP A 249 8.07 -19.05 6.52
C ASP A 249 7.82 -17.64 7.05
N THR A 250 7.56 -17.54 8.34
CA THR A 250 7.47 -16.24 9.01
C THR A 250 8.79 -15.91 9.69
N LYS A 251 9.34 -14.73 9.39
CA LYS A 251 10.47 -14.16 10.14
C LYS A 251 9.96 -13.13 11.14
N THR A 252 10.53 -13.15 12.32
CA THR A 252 10.24 -12.14 13.35
C THR A 252 11.43 -11.17 13.45
N ILE A 253 11.16 -9.89 13.24
CA ILE A 253 12.12 -8.82 13.48
C ILE A 253 11.90 -8.33 14.90
N ASN A 254 12.91 -8.49 15.75
CA ASN A 254 12.87 -8.02 17.12
C ASN A 254 13.21 -6.52 17.19
N SER A 255 12.56 -5.83 18.10
CA SER A 255 12.86 -4.42 18.45
C SER A 255 12.68 -3.42 17.31
N ALA A 256 11.78 -3.69 16.38
CA ALA A 256 11.46 -2.75 15.30
C ALA A 256 9.97 -2.79 14.93
N ARG A 257 9.41 -1.61 14.70
CA ARG A 257 8.12 -1.40 14.02
C ARG A 257 8.38 -0.96 12.59
N VAL A 258 7.49 -1.27 11.68
CA VAL A 258 7.64 -0.88 10.27
C VAL A 258 6.90 0.42 10.02
N MET A 259 7.59 1.35 9.36
CA MET A 259 7.05 2.63 8.93
C MET A 259 7.15 2.72 7.40
N PHE A 260 6.03 2.88 6.73
CA PHE A 260 5.94 3.09 5.30
C PHE A 260 5.87 4.57 4.99
N ILE A 261 6.71 5.03 4.08
CA ILE A 261 6.75 6.42 3.64
C ILE A 261 6.73 6.49 2.11
N GLY A 262 6.26 7.61 1.57
CA GLY A 262 6.42 7.90 0.16
C GLY A 262 7.84 8.35 -0.18
N SER A 263 8.21 8.25 -1.45
CA SER A 263 9.51 8.72 -1.96
C SER A 263 9.74 10.20 -1.70
N GLU A 264 8.66 10.98 -1.58
CA GLU A 264 8.69 12.42 -1.33
C GLU A 264 9.24 12.78 0.05
N LEU A 265 9.08 11.89 1.03
CA LEU A 265 9.57 12.10 2.39
C LEU A 265 10.98 11.53 2.62
N GLU A 266 11.51 10.74 1.70
CA GLU A 266 12.79 10.04 1.87
C GLU A 266 13.94 10.97 2.26
N ASN A 267 14.08 12.10 1.56
CA ASN A 267 15.15 13.07 1.84
C ASN A 267 15.06 13.65 3.26
N GLN A 268 13.85 13.88 3.76
CA GLN A 268 13.66 14.41 5.11
C GLN A 268 14.10 13.39 6.18
N PHE A 269 13.81 12.10 5.96
CA PHE A 269 14.25 11.03 6.85
C PHE A 269 15.76 10.82 6.81
N ARG A 270 16.36 10.83 5.61
CA ARG A 270 17.82 10.65 5.46
C ARG A 270 18.63 11.78 6.10
N ASN A 271 18.13 13.01 6.04
CA ASN A 271 18.80 14.20 6.57
C ASN A 271 18.39 14.53 8.01
N MET A 272 17.59 13.68 8.66
CA MET A 272 17.12 13.93 10.02
C MET A 272 18.25 13.87 11.04
N LEU A 273 18.27 14.87 11.92
CA LEU A 273 19.21 14.97 13.03
C LEU A 273 18.53 14.61 14.35
N ASP A 274 19.29 14.00 15.25
CA ASP A 274 18.87 13.75 16.63
C ASP A 274 18.93 15.02 17.51
N ALA A 275 18.62 14.87 18.79
CA ALA A 275 18.67 15.97 19.75
C ALA A 275 20.10 16.53 19.99
N PHE A 276 21.14 15.84 19.54
CA PHE A 276 22.55 16.20 19.68
C PHE A 276 23.17 16.64 18.35
N ASN A 277 22.36 16.88 17.33
CA ASN A 277 22.76 17.20 15.95
C ASN A 277 23.60 16.12 15.26
N ASN A 278 23.48 14.85 15.69
CA ASN A 278 24.03 13.73 14.96
C ASN A 278 23.01 13.16 13.98
N PRO A 279 23.44 12.50 12.88
CA PRO A 279 22.51 11.82 11.98
C PRO A 279 21.69 10.76 12.74
N ALA A 280 20.37 10.92 12.74
CA ALA A 280 19.45 9.98 13.38
C ALA A 280 19.14 8.76 12.52
N PHE A 281 19.35 8.87 11.21
CA PHE A 281 19.07 7.82 10.25
C PHE A 281 20.25 6.84 10.15
N ILE A 282 19.97 5.55 10.28
CA ILE A 282 20.93 4.46 10.10
C ILE A 282 20.59 3.75 8.79
N PRO A 283 21.39 3.90 7.73
CA PRO A 283 21.10 3.26 6.45
C PRO A 283 21.29 1.73 6.55
N VAL A 284 20.56 1.01 5.72
CA VAL A 284 20.56 -0.47 5.62
C VAL A 284 21.97 -1.05 5.47
N GLU A 285 22.84 -0.37 4.75
CA GLU A 285 24.23 -0.79 4.49
C GLU A 285 25.07 -0.95 5.77
N LYS A 286 24.64 -0.32 6.86
CA LYS A 286 25.30 -0.41 8.18
C LYS A 286 24.72 -1.51 9.07
N TYR A 287 23.74 -2.28 8.61
CA TYR A 287 23.19 -3.37 9.39
C TYR A 287 24.15 -4.55 9.45
N ALA A 288 24.27 -5.14 10.62
CA ALA A 288 25.11 -6.32 10.82
C ALA A 288 24.50 -7.60 10.22
N ASP A 289 23.17 -7.65 10.05
CA ASP A 289 22.44 -8.80 9.53
C ASP A 289 21.49 -8.38 8.41
N ALA A 290 21.82 -8.77 7.19
CA ALA A 290 21.00 -8.53 6.00
C ALA A 290 19.82 -9.53 5.85
N GLY A 291 19.78 -10.58 6.67
CA GLY A 291 18.77 -11.66 6.54
C GLY A 291 17.35 -11.27 6.94
N THR A 292 17.13 -10.08 7.50
CA THR A 292 15.84 -9.60 7.99
C THR A 292 15.34 -8.34 7.28
N LEU A 293 15.85 -8.05 6.09
CA LEU A 293 15.45 -6.89 5.31
C LEU A 293 14.04 -7.05 4.71
N LEU A 294 13.30 -5.94 4.72
CA LEU A 294 12.04 -5.78 4.00
C LEU A 294 12.30 -5.28 2.57
N ASN A 295 11.41 -5.61 1.65
CA ASN A 295 11.46 -4.99 0.32
C ASN A 295 11.30 -3.48 0.45
N GLY A 296 12.16 -2.71 -0.22
CA GLY A 296 12.14 -1.25 -0.17
C GLY A 296 12.62 -0.64 1.15
N GLU A 297 13.19 -1.42 2.07
CA GLU A 297 13.77 -0.89 3.31
C GLU A 297 15.03 -0.08 3.03
N ILE A 298 15.05 1.17 3.47
CA ILE A 298 16.17 2.08 3.28
C ILE A 298 17.03 2.25 4.54
N GLY A 299 16.47 2.03 5.71
CA GLY A 299 17.16 2.22 6.96
C GLY A 299 16.26 2.20 8.19
N ALA A 300 16.79 2.62 9.31
CA ALA A 300 16.06 2.71 10.56
C ALA A 300 16.29 4.05 11.27
N ILE A 301 15.26 4.52 11.97
CA ILE A 301 15.35 5.63 12.92
C ILE A 301 14.71 5.19 14.24
N SER A 302 15.47 5.26 15.33
CA SER A 302 14.99 4.86 16.65
C SER A 302 14.43 3.42 16.64
N GLN A 303 13.13 3.24 16.85
CA GLN A 303 12.45 1.95 16.91
C GLN A 303 11.71 1.61 15.61
N PHE A 304 11.87 2.40 14.55
CA PHE A 304 11.16 2.24 13.29
C PHE A 304 12.12 1.83 12.17
N ARG A 305 11.74 0.80 11.42
CA ARG A 305 12.32 0.46 10.13
C ARG A 305 11.54 1.15 9.03
N ILE A 306 12.24 1.83 8.17
CA ILE A 306 11.66 2.70 7.16
C ILE A 306 11.67 1.99 5.81
N VAL A 307 10.49 1.82 5.25
CA VAL A 307 10.25 1.24 3.92
C VAL A 307 9.71 2.33 3.01
N VAL A 308 10.35 2.55 1.87
CA VAL A 308 9.88 3.50 0.86
C VAL A 308 8.92 2.79 -0.07
N VAL A 309 7.70 3.30 -0.14
CA VAL A 309 6.68 2.89 -1.10
C VAL A 309 6.65 3.91 -2.23
N GLN A 310 6.95 3.49 -3.44
CA GLN A 310 7.11 4.39 -4.60
C GLN A 310 5.82 5.15 -4.92
N GLU A 311 4.67 4.49 -4.78
CA GLU A 311 3.35 5.04 -5.05
C GLU A 311 2.51 5.15 -3.76
N MET A 312 3.08 5.80 -2.73
CA MET A 312 2.36 6.02 -1.49
C MET A 312 1.22 7.02 -1.70
N MET A 313 0.00 6.62 -1.36
CA MET A 313 -1.16 7.51 -1.43
C MET A 313 -1.00 8.68 -0.47
N HIS A 314 -1.37 9.87 -0.92
CA HIS A 314 -1.30 11.10 -0.14
C HIS A 314 -2.57 11.94 -0.33
N TRP A 315 -2.74 12.97 0.45
CA TRP A 315 -3.86 13.90 0.32
C TRP A 315 -3.39 15.13 -0.45
N GLU A 316 -3.85 15.23 -1.70
CA GLU A 316 -3.56 16.38 -2.54
C GLU A 316 -4.35 17.62 -2.09
N ALA A 317 -3.69 18.78 -2.05
CA ALA A 317 -4.29 20.07 -1.71
C ALA A 317 -5.06 20.07 -0.36
N ALA A 318 -4.66 19.26 0.60
CA ALA A 318 -5.37 19.13 1.87
C ALA A 318 -4.93 20.13 2.94
N GLY A 319 -3.76 20.74 2.79
CA GLY A 319 -3.23 21.73 3.72
C GLY A 319 -3.67 23.17 3.44
N VAL A 320 -3.05 24.11 4.15
CA VAL A 320 -3.27 25.56 3.97
C VAL A 320 -2.77 25.99 2.59
N THR A 321 -3.28 27.11 2.09
CA THR A 321 -2.76 27.72 0.85
C THR A 321 -1.36 28.26 1.07
N ALA A 322 -0.41 27.86 0.23
CA ALA A 322 0.98 28.30 0.28
C ALA A 322 1.10 29.74 -0.24
N VAL A 323 1.80 30.57 0.50
CA VAL A 323 2.15 31.94 0.12
C VAL A 323 3.67 32.06 -0.03
N ASN A 324 4.41 31.72 1.02
CA ASN A 324 5.88 31.79 1.05
C ASN A 324 6.56 30.48 0.72
N GLY A 325 5.85 29.36 0.82
CA GLY A 325 6.35 28.01 0.55
C GLY A 325 6.26 27.55 -0.90
N LEU A 326 5.79 28.41 -1.81
CA LEU A 326 5.71 28.09 -3.25
C LEU A 326 7.09 27.84 -3.85
N GLY A 327 7.24 26.68 -4.53
CA GLY A 327 8.52 26.27 -5.12
C GLY A 327 9.53 25.65 -4.15
N VAL A 328 9.20 25.58 -2.85
CA VAL A 328 10.00 24.89 -1.82
C VAL A 328 9.29 23.60 -1.37
N TYR A 329 7.97 23.66 -1.24
CA TYR A 329 7.15 22.54 -0.82
C TYR A 329 6.23 22.06 -1.92
N ARG A 330 5.84 20.80 -1.88
CA ARG A 330 4.89 20.24 -2.84
C ARG A 330 3.48 20.77 -2.59
N THR A 331 2.90 21.37 -3.62
CA THR A 331 1.54 21.93 -3.59
C THR A 331 0.69 21.31 -4.69
N GLY A 332 -0.62 21.21 -4.45
CA GLY A 332 -1.62 20.74 -5.39
C GLY A 332 -2.53 21.87 -5.90
N ALA A 333 -3.76 21.52 -6.22
CA ALA A 333 -4.75 22.44 -6.77
C ALA A 333 -4.98 23.66 -5.84
N GLY A 334 -5.02 24.86 -6.43
CA GLY A 334 -5.17 26.12 -5.68
C GLY A 334 -3.98 26.50 -4.81
N ASN A 335 -2.77 26.01 -5.14
CA ASN A 335 -1.55 26.24 -4.38
C ASN A 335 -1.63 25.80 -2.90
N LYS A 336 -2.45 24.82 -2.60
CA LYS A 336 -2.53 24.26 -1.24
C LYS A 336 -1.46 23.19 -1.04
N TYR A 337 -0.96 23.09 0.19
CA TYR A 337 0.03 22.06 0.53
C TYR A 337 -0.54 20.67 0.41
N ASN A 338 0.24 19.75 -0.17
CA ASN A 338 -0.04 18.33 -0.17
C ASN A 338 0.42 17.73 1.15
N VAL A 339 -0.41 16.82 1.70
CA VAL A 339 -0.13 16.16 2.97
C VAL A 339 0.25 14.71 2.73
N TYR A 340 1.43 14.34 3.18
CA TYR A 340 2.01 13.01 2.99
C TYR A 340 1.97 12.20 4.28
N PRO A 341 1.54 10.94 4.22
CA PRO A 341 1.54 10.05 5.38
C PRO A 341 2.88 9.36 5.59
N ALA A 342 3.28 9.18 6.85
CA ALA A 342 4.17 8.12 7.27
C ALA A 342 3.33 7.13 8.07
N LEU A 343 3.05 5.97 7.48
CA LEU A 343 2.16 4.94 8.01
C LEU A 343 2.96 3.93 8.83
N VAL A 344 2.62 3.78 10.10
CA VAL A 344 3.18 2.74 10.97
C VAL A 344 2.16 1.65 11.19
N VAL A 345 2.58 0.40 10.99
CA VAL A 345 1.74 -0.78 11.19
C VAL A 345 2.38 -1.68 12.23
N GLY A 346 1.65 -1.94 13.31
CA GLY A 346 2.05 -2.90 14.33
C GLY A 346 1.86 -4.35 13.88
N SER A 347 2.58 -5.27 14.52
CA SER A 347 2.42 -6.70 14.26
C SER A 347 0.99 -7.15 14.54
N GLU A 348 0.41 -7.92 13.62
CA GLU A 348 -0.96 -8.48 13.74
C GLU A 348 -2.06 -7.42 13.93
N ALA A 349 -1.81 -6.17 13.47
CA ALA A 349 -2.79 -5.09 13.60
C ALA A 349 -4.01 -5.29 12.68
N PHE A 350 -3.82 -5.95 11.55
CA PHE A 350 -4.87 -6.23 10.58
C PHE A 350 -4.75 -7.64 9.98
N THR A 351 -5.84 -8.12 9.40
CA THR A 351 -5.93 -9.42 8.75
C THR A 351 -6.56 -9.26 7.38
N ASN A 352 -5.94 -9.84 6.37
CA ASN A 352 -6.54 -9.98 5.05
C ASN A 352 -7.46 -11.20 5.03
N ILE A 353 -8.68 -11.00 4.53
CA ILE A 353 -9.68 -12.05 4.40
C ILE A 353 -9.70 -12.50 2.95
N GLY A 354 -9.28 -13.74 2.71
CA GLY A 354 -9.32 -14.39 1.41
C GLY A 354 -10.54 -15.30 1.25
N PHE A 355 -10.90 -15.59 0.00
CA PHE A 355 -11.89 -16.60 -0.33
C PHE A 355 -11.47 -17.35 -1.60
N GLN A 356 -11.59 -18.66 -1.58
CA GLN A 356 -11.31 -19.50 -2.74
C GLN A 356 -12.37 -19.26 -3.83
N THR A 357 -11.99 -18.58 -4.90
CA THR A 357 -12.91 -18.18 -5.97
C THR A 357 -13.11 -19.26 -7.01
N SER A 358 -12.09 -20.06 -7.30
CA SER A 358 -12.13 -21.10 -8.33
C SER A 358 -11.40 -22.36 -7.91
N GLY A 359 -12.15 -23.36 -7.43
CA GLY A 359 -11.59 -24.64 -7.00
C GLY A 359 -10.73 -24.55 -5.75
N ALA A 360 -10.04 -25.64 -5.41
CA ALA A 360 -9.12 -25.66 -4.28
C ALA A 360 -7.90 -24.77 -4.57
N ASN A 361 -7.61 -23.85 -3.68
CA ASN A 361 -6.37 -23.03 -3.65
C ASN A 361 -6.20 -21.96 -4.76
N LYS A 362 -7.28 -21.53 -5.42
CA LYS A 362 -7.20 -20.44 -6.42
C LYS A 362 -7.93 -19.19 -5.94
N LYS A 363 -7.16 -18.12 -5.71
CA LYS A 363 -7.67 -16.80 -5.35
C LYS A 363 -8.46 -16.17 -6.51
N TRP A 364 -7.97 -16.33 -7.74
CA TRP A 364 -8.48 -15.71 -8.95
C TRP A 364 -9.34 -16.66 -9.76
N LYS A 365 -10.45 -16.17 -10.31
CA LYS A 365 -11.20 -16.85 -11.35
C LYS A 365 -11.13 -16.05 -12.63
N ILE A 366 -10.45 -16.60 -13.63
CA ILE A 366 -10.38 -16.05 -14.97
C ILE A 366 -11.35 -16.85 -15.84
N THR A 367 -12.15 -16.17 -16.63
CA THR A 367 -13.06 -16.76 -17.60
C THR A 367 -12.81 -16.07 -18.93
N THR A 368 -12.35 -16.81 -19.92
CA THR A 368 -12.08 -16.34 -21.27
C THR A 368 -13.03 -17.05 -22.21
N LYS A 369 -13.71 -16.30 -23.08
CA LYS A 369 -14.44 -16.78 -24.23
C LYS A 369 -13.86 -16.16 -25.48
N LEU A 370 -13.46 -17.01 -26.40
CA LEU A 370 -12.99 -16.60 -27.72
C LEU A 370 -14.18 -16.26 -28.63
N PRO A 371 -14.00 -15.39 -29.64
CA PRO A 371 -15.00 -15.16 -30.69
C PRO A 371 -15.40 -16.47 -31.35
N GLY A 372 -16.66 -16.64 -31.69
CA GLY A 372 -17.20 -17.83 -32.32
C GLY A 372 -18.66 -18.08 -31.96
N ALA A 373 -19.19 -19.22 -32.38
CA ALA A 373 -20.58 -19.61 -32.18
C ALA A 373 -21.01 -19.63 -30.70
N ASP A 374 -20.08 -19.92 -29.78
CA ASP A 374 -20.36 -19.94 -28.33
C ASP A 374 -20.53 -18.56 -27.70
N THR A 375 -20.06 -17.50 -28.37
CA THR A 375 -20.18 -16.12 -27.93
C THR A 375 -21.30 -15.36 -28.66
N ALA A 376 -21.84 -15.94 -29.73
CA ALA A 376 -22.92 -15.34 -30.49
C ALA A 376 -24.18 -15.18 -29.62
N ASP A 377 -24.73 -13.98 -29.61
CA ASP A 377 -25.98 -13.65 -28.94
C ASP A 377 -26.81 -12.67 -29.78
N ARG A 378 -27.91 -12.17 -29.23
CA ARG A 378 -28.79 -11.23 -29.93
C ARG A 378 -28.12 -9.89 -30.27
N THR A 379 -27.09 -9.48 -29.50
CA THR A 379 -26.33 -8.23 -29.70
C THR A 379 -25.17 -8.41 -30.65
N ASP A 380 -24.61 -9.60 -30.70
CA ASP A 380 -23.56 -10.03 -31.61
C ASP A 380 -23.95 -11.36 -32.30
N PRO A 381 -24.78 -11.31 -33.36
CA PRO A 381 -25.31 -12.52 -34.01
C PRO A 381 -24.23 -13.37 -34.71
N TYR A 382 -23.12 -12.75 -35.06
CA TYR A 382 -22.03 -13.41 -35.78
C TYR A 382 -20.94 -13.98 -34.83
N GLY A 383 -20.99 -13.57 -33.53
CA GLY A 383 -20.01 -14.02 -32.56
C GLY A 383 -18.60 -13.48 -32.82
N GLU A 384 -18.51 -12.25 -33.32
CA GLU A 384 -17.24 -11.60 -33.65
C GLU A 384 -16.52 -11.05 -32.41
N THR A 385 -17.20 -10.98 -31.25
CA THR A 385 -16.62 -10.46 -30.02
C THR A 385 -16.32 -11.57 -29.02
N GLY A 386 -15.12 -11.52 -28.49
CA GLY A 386 -14.66 -12.35 -27.36
C GLY A 386 -14.46 -11.50 -26.11
N PHE A 387 -14.39 -12.13 -24.96
CA PHE A 387 -14.06 -11.43 -23.72
C PHE A 387 -13.22 -12.27 -22.78
N SER A 388 -12.44 -11.60 -21.94
CA SER A 388 -11.80 -12.21 -20.80
C SER A 388 -12.10 -11.41 -19.54
N SER A 389 -12.47 -12.12 -18.49
CA SER A 389 -12.84 -11.52 -17.21
C SER A 389 -12.05 -12.15 -16.07
N ILE A 390 -11.62 -11.32 -15.13
CA ILE A 390 -11.02 -11.74 -13.87
C ILE A 390 -11.91 -11.31 -12.71
N LYS A 391 -12.11 -12.21 -11.75
CA LYS A 391 -12.82 -11.90 -10.51
C LYS A 391 -12.17 -12.58 -9.31
N TRP A 392 -12.23 -11.87 -8.17
CA TRP A 392 -11.75 -12.38 -6.89
C TRP A 392 -12.58 -11.82 -5.74
N TYR A 393 -12.29 -12.33 -4.56
CA TYR A 393 -12.84 -11.78 -3.33
C TYR A 393 -11.70 -11.26 -2.47
N HIS A 394 -11.90 -10.09 -1.92
CA HIS A 394 -10.98 -9.46 -1.00
C HIS A 394 -11.75 -8.77 0.12
N GLY A 395 -11.17 -8.79 1.30
CA GLY A 395 -11.65 -8.04 2.45
C GLY A 395 -10.52 -7.86 3.45
N MET A 396 -10.63 -6.84 4.26
CA MET A 396 -9.71 -6.56 5.33
C MET A 396 -10.45 -6.41 6.65
N LEU A 397 -9.81 -6.84 7.72
CA LEU A 397 -10.29 -6.66 9.09
C LEU A 397 -9.19 -6.01 9.91
N ILE A 398 -9.41 -4.78 10.33
CA ILE A 398 -8.55 -4.12 11.30
C ILE A 398 -8.89 -4.68 12.68
N GLN A 399 -7.91 -5.37 13.29
CA GLN A 399 -8.07 -5.97 14.61
C GLN A 399 -7.76 -4.98 15.72
N ARG A 400 -6.74 -4.14 15.50
CA ARG A 400 -6.20 -3.20 16.48
C ARG A 400 -5.92 -1.85 15.81
N PRO A 401 -6.90 -0.97 15.69
CA PRO A 401 -6.71 0.36 15.08
C PRO A 401 -5.67 1.19 15.84
N GLU A 402 -5.55 1.03 17.16
CA GLU A 402 -4.56 1.73 17.98
C GLU A 402 -3.10 1.31 17.75
N TRP A 403 -2.88 0.23 17.00
CA TRP A 403 -1.55 -0.22 16.57
C TRP A 403 -1.20 0.23 15.16
N ILE A 404 -2.13 0.92 14.52
CA ILE A 404 -1.93 1.57 13.22
C ILE A 404 -1.87 3.07 13.44
N ALA A 405 -0.77 3.68 13.06
CA ALA A 405 -0.55 5.09 13.25
C ALA A 405 -0.18 5.78 11.94
N VAL A 406 -0.72 6.97 11.73
CA VAL A 406 -0.38 7.84 10.60
C VAL A 406 0.19 9.14 11.12
N LEU A 407 1.43 9.43 10.75
CA LEU A 407 2.06 10.71 10.98
C LEU A 407 1.96 11.52 9.68
N HIS A 408 1.27 12.65 9.76
CA HIS A 408 1.05 13.54 8.63
C HIS A 408 2.14 14.60 8.57
N SER A 409 2.73 14.79 7.39
CA SER A 409 3.80 15.76 7.15
C SER A 409 3.67 16.42 5.78
N LEU A 410 4.28 17.59 5.62
CA LEU A 410 4.53 18.18 4.31
C LEU A 410 5.82 17.60 3.72
N ALA A 411 5.95 17.64 2.40
CA ALA A 411 7.16 17.24 1.71
C ALA A 411 7.84 18.45 1.05
N VAL A 412 9.15 18.51 1.18
CA VAL A 412 10.01 19.47 0.48
C VAL A 412 10.26 18.98 -0.94
N LEU A 413 10.35 19.91 -1.91
CA LEU A 413 10.66 19.62 -3.31
C LEU A 413 12.08 19.12 -3.51
#